data_53fe9c25d31f3c7f6843951c0a55313c
#
_entry.id   53fe9c25d31f3c7f6843951c0a55313c
#
_cell.length_a   1.000
_cell.length_b   1.000
_cell.length_c   1.000
_cell.angle_alpha   90.00
_cell.angle_beta   90.00
_cell.angle_gamma   90.00
#
_symmetry.space_group_name_H-M   'P 1'
#
loop_
_entity.id
_entity.type
_entity.pdbx_description
1 polymer ?
#
loop_
_entity_poly.entity_id
_entity_poly.type
_entity_poly.pdbx_seq_one_letter_code
_entity_poly.pdbx_strand_id
1 'polypeptide(L)'
;KVRWLDLMREGRAWAAWQEVRDFTASHGGNAAKRFSTLIRPTISAPLKGLMSDHMSKWSENQRHTLAASRPWLVPDLAAHLAPLKPQGPPGLRNVLANSIRQAPMPLYLRVEDRNSMAHSIESRLPFLDHRLVSLAFSFKSEWKIRGPWNKYVLREAMRGRIPESVRSRVDKMGFSTSSAEWLRGPLKSQLLEVVNDPSFKVSPYFRHDEFSRMTQQHLSGAEIHTGKLINAVQIHIWAQQQGSQS
;
A
#
# COMPACT_ATOMS: atom_id res chain seq x y z
N LYS A 1 12.52 3.39 -3.95
CA LYS A 1 13.33 2.88 -2.83
C LYS A 1 13.84 1.47 -3.09
N VAL A 2 13.01 0.51 -3.52
CA VAL A 2 13.45 -0.88 -3.76
C VAL A 2 14.57 -0.96 -4.80
N ARG A 3 14.44 -0.26 -5.92
CA ARG A 3 15.47 -0.19 -6.97
C ARG A 3 16.83 0.31 -6.41
N TRP A 4 16.81 1.35 -5.58
CA TRP A 4 18.03 1.88 -4.97
C TRP A 4 18.70 0.87 -4.01
N LEU A 5 17.89 0.11 -3.26
CA LEU A 5 18.40 -0.99 -2.43
C LEU A 5 19.02 -2.11 -3.27
N ASP A 6 18.48 -2.40 -4.45
CA ASP A 6 19.09 -3.37 -5.37
C ASP A 6 20.45 -2.89 -5.83
N LEU A 7 20.59 -1.62 -6.26
CA LEU A 7 21.88 -1.02 -6.62
C LEU A 7 22.90 -1.08 -5.48
N MET A 8 22.46 -0.81 -4.24
CA MET A 8 23.34 -0.93 -3.07
C MET A 8 23.84 -2.37 -2.87
N ARG A 9 22.97 -3.36 -3.03
CA ARG A 9 23.34 -4.79 -2.92
C ARG A 9 24.24 -5.28 -4.04
N GLU A 10 24.10 -4.70 -5.23
CA GLU A 10 24.97 -4.93 -6.39
C GLU A 10 26.36 -4.25 -6.26
N GLY A 11 26.65 -3.59 -5.13
CA GLY A 11 27.88 -2.83 -4.93
C GLY A 11 27.92 -1.48 -5.68
N ARG A 12 26.83 -1.07 -6.28
CA ARG A 12 26.69 0.13 -7.11
C ARG A 12 26.18 1.33 -6.32
N ALA A 13 26.80 1.60 -5.18
CA ALA A 13 26.36 2.67 -4.26
C ALA A 13 26.35 4.05 -4.92
N TRP A 14 27.31 4.34 -5.79
CA TRP A 14 27.37 5.60 -6.52
C TRP A 14 26.18 5.77 -7.48
N ALA A 15 25.81 4.72 -8.22
CA ALA A 15 24.65 4.73 -9.08
C ALA A 15 23.35 4.91 -8.27
N ALA A 16 23.25 4.28 -7.09
CA ALA A 16 22.13 4.49 -6.19
C ALA A 16 22.04 5.95 -5.71
N TRP A 17 23.17 6.56 -5.38
CA TRP A 17 23.24 7.98 -4.99
C TRP A 17 22.78 8.90 -6.13
N GLN A 18 23.28 8.67 -7.35
CA GLN A 18 22.87 9.46 -8.52
C GLN A 18 21.35 9.36 -8.76
N GLU A 19 20.78 8.17 -8.75
CA GLU A 19 19.33 7.98 -8.93
C GLU A 19 18.51 8.65 -7.80
N VAL A 20 18.97 8.59 -6.55
CA VAL A 20 18.30 9.28 -5.42
C VAL A 20 18.35 10.79 -5.60
N ARG A 21 19.49 11.31 -6.02
CA ARG A 21 19.68 12.75 -6.29
C ARG A 21 18.75 13.24 -7.40
N ASP A 22 18.74 12.53 -8.53
CA ASP A 22 17.93 12.89 -9.70
C ASP A 22 16.42 12.79 -9.39
N PHE A 23 16.02 11.76 -8.66
CA PHE A 23 14.65 11.63 -8.15
C PHE A 23 14.29 12.80 -7.22
N THR A 24 15.20 13.17 -6.32
CA THR A 24 14.95 14.24 -5.35
C THR A 24 14.88 15.61 -6.01
N ALA A 25 15.69 15.84 -7.04
CA ALA A 25 15.63 17.07 -7.85
C ALA A 25 14.26 17.25 -8.52
N SER A 26 13.65 16.15 -8.95
CA SER A 26 12.35 16.19 -9.66
C SER A 26 11.12 16.14 -8.73
N HIS A 27 11.24 15.57 -7.53
CA HIS A 27 10.11 15.32 -6.61
C HIS A 27 10.23 16.07 -5.28
N GLY A 28 11.28 16.87 -5.11
CA GLY A 28 11.58 17.60 -3.89
C GLY A 28 12.11 16.72 -2.75
N GLY A 29 12.59 17.35 -1.70
CA GLY A 29 13.11 16.71 -0.50
C GLY A 29 14.64 16.73 -0.40
N ASN A 30 15.21 16.00 0.55
CA ASN A 30 16.65 15.95 0.82
C ASN A 30 17.24 14.61 0.37
N ALA A 31 18.14 14.64 -0.61
CA ALA A 31 18.77 13.46 -1.19
C ALA A 31 19.62 12.70 -0.16
N ALA A 32 20.39 13.41 0.68
CA ALA A 32 21.24 12.79 1.70
C ALA A 32 20.38 12.04 2.74
N LYS A 33 19.29 12.65 3.21
CA LYS A 33 18.35 12.01 4.12
C LYS A 33 17.68 10.79 3.50
N ARG A 34 17.30 10.85 2.22
CA ARG A 34 16.74 9.69 1.50
C ARG A 34 17.77 8.58 1.34
N PHE A 35 19.00 8.93 0.99
CA PHE A 35 20.09 7.97 0.80
C PHE A 35 20.49 7.30 2.12
N SER A 36 20.60 8.04 3.22
CA SER A 36 20.91 7.47 4.54
C SER A 36 19.92 6.39 4.98
N THR A 37 18.65 6.49 4.56
CA THR A 37 17.63 5.45 4.83
C THR A 37 17.87 4.13 4.09
N LEU A 38 18.80 4.09 3.12
CA LEU A 38 19.19 2.87 2.39
C LEU A 38 20.33 2.15 3.08
N ILE A 39 21.20 2.89 3.76
CA ILE A 39 22.41 2.35 4.41
C ILE A 39 22.02 1.43 5.59
N ARG A 40 21.07 1.85 6.43
CA ARG A 40 20.62 1.09 7.60
C ARG A 40 20.24 -0.37 7.31
N PRO A 41 19.31 -0.65 6.36
CA PRO A 41 18.95 -2.04 6.05
C PRO A 41 20.07 -2.84 5.40
N THR A 42 20.98 -2.19 4.66
CA THR A 42 22.09 -2.86 3.98
C THR A 42 23.15 -3.36 4.94
N ILE A 43 23.42 -2.61 6.02
CA ILE A 43 24.38 -2.97 7.05
C ILE A 43 23.79 -3.98 8.05
N SER A 44 22.49 -3.89 8.36
CA SER A 44 21.84 -4.75 9.36
C SER A 44 21.41 -6.12 8.82
N ALA A 45 21.35 -6.32 7.51
CA ALA A 45 20.90 -7.58 6.91
C ALA A 45 21.84 -8.77 7.18
N PRO A 46 23.17 -8.67 7.07
CA PRO A 46 24.06 -9.79 7.37
C PRO A 46 24.11 -10.16 8.86
N LEU A 47 23.91 -9.22 9.77
CA LEU A 47 23.86 -9.49 11.22
C LEU A 47 22.59 -10.24 11.66
N LYS A 48 21.48 -10.12 10.92
CA LYS A 48 20.23 -10.84 11.21
C LYS A 48 20.25 -12.32 10.82
N GLY A 49 21.13 -12.71 9.89
CA GLY A 49 21.31 -14.11 9.48
C GLY A 49 22.01 -15.00 10.52
N LEU A 50 22.75 -14.41 11.47
CA LEU A 50 23.46 -15.12 12.53
C LEU A 50 22.60 -15.42 13.78
N MET A 51 21.35 -14.96 13.81
CA MET A 51 20.44 -15.06 14.97
C MET A 51 19.26 -15.99 14.72
N SER A 52 19.50 -17.21 14.17
CA SER A 52 18.43 -18.15 13.80
C SER A 52 17.62 -18.70 14.98
N ASP A 53 18.18 -18.75 16.21
CA ASP A 53 17.49 -19.32 17.38
C ASP A 53 16.48 -18.37 18.07
N HIS A 54 16.38 -17.13 17.63
CA HIS A 54 15.40 -16.17 18.16
C HIS A 54 14.12 -16.06 17.32
N MET A 55 13.96 -16.87 16.25
CA MET A 55 12.85 -16.70 15.31
C MET A 55 11.47 -17.07 15.84
N SER A 56 11.36 -18.01 16.78
CA SER A 56 10.07 -18.37 17.39
C SER A 56 9.56 -17.27 18.35
N LYS A 57 10.42 -16.75 19.22
CA LYS A 57 10.12 -15.59 20.09
C LYS A 57 9.87 -14.31 19.28
N TRP A 58 10.49 -14.19 18.10
CA TRP A 58 10.29 -13.06 17.20
C TRP A 58 8.90 -13.07 16.55
N SER A 59 8.31 -14.24 16.28
CA SER A 59 6.96 -14.34 15.72
C SER A 59 5.87 -13.94 16.73
N GLU A 60 6.04 -14.27 18.00
CA GLU A 60 5.13 -13.84 19.08
C GLU A 60 5.25 -12.33 19.36
N ASN A 61 6.47 -11.82 19.46
CA ASN A 61 6.69 -10.38 19.61
C ASN A 61 6.18 -9.57 18.41
N GLN A 62 6.23 -10.13 17.19
CA GLN A 62 5.61 -9.49 16.02
C GLN A 62 4.08 -9.46 16.11
N ARG A 63 3.43 -10.52 16.61
CA ARG A 63 1.97 -10.53 16.81
C ARG A 63 1.56 -9.49 17.85
N HIS A 64 2.25 -9.41 18.98
CA HIS A 64 2.02 -8.40 20.00
C HIS A 64 2.26 -6.97 19.49
N THR A 65 3.33 -6.75 18.74
CA THR A 65 3.65 -5.45 18.13
C THR A 65 2.60 -5.06 17.07
N LEU A 66 2.09 -6.01 16.30
CA LEU A 66 1.04 -5.77 15.31
C LEU A 66 -0.31 -5.49 15.99
N ALA A 67 -0.65 -6.24 17.04
CA ALA A 67 -1.84 -5.98 17.84
C ALA A 67 -1.77 -4.59 18.48
N ALA A 68 -0.63 -4.22 19.08
CA ALA A 68 -0.40 -2.90 19.65
C ALA A 68 -0.45 -1.75 18.61
N SER A 69 -0.09 -2.03 17.35
CA SER A 69 -0.18 -1.05 16.26
C SER A 69 -1.60 -0.85 15.70
N ARG A 70 -2.55 -1.68 16.15
CA ARG A 70 -3.96 -1.68 15.69
C ARG A 70 -4.92 -1.69 16.87
N PRO A 71 -4.87 -0.69 17.75
CA PRO A 71 -5.66 -0.67 18.99
C PRO A 71 -7.17 -0.64 18.76
N TRP A 72 -7.61 -0.29 17.56
CA TRP A 72 -9.02 -0.26 17.15
C TRP A 72 -9.62 -1.62 16.80
N LEU A 73 -8.80 -2.66 16.64
CA LEU A 73 -9.27 -4.03 16.43
C LEU A 73 -9.31 -4.78 17.75
N VAL A 74 -10.22 -5.75 17.86
CA VAL A 74 -10.16 -6.70 18.97
C VAL A 74 -8.84 -7.48 18.93
N PRO A 75 -8.23 -7.81 20.08
CA PRO A 75 -6.87 -8.37 20.13
C PRO A 75 -6.67 -9.62 19.28
N ASP A 76 -7.63 -10.55 19.30
CA ASP A 76 -7.56 -11.81 18.54
C ASP A 76 -7.50 -11.53 17.03
N LEU A 77 -8.35 -10.64 16.53
CA LEU A 77 -8.35 -10.26 15.11
C LEU A 77 -7.04 -9.54 14.76
N ALA A 78 -6.58 -8.62 15.59
CA ALA A 78 -5.34 -7.90 15.37
C ALA A 78 -4.13 -8.83 15.29
N ALA A 79 -4.10 -9.90 16.10
CA ALA A 79 -3.05 -10.92 16.09
C ALA A 79 -3.08 -11.80 14.83
N HIS A 80 -4.27 -12.10 14.29
CA HIS A 80 -4.43 -12.93 13.08
C HIS A 80 -4.18 -12.16 11.78
N LEU A 81 -4.35 -10.84 11.76
CA LEU A 81 -4.10 -10.01 10.59
C LEU A 81 -2.60 -9.72 10.39
N ALA A 82 -1.80 -10.79 10.27
CA ALA A 82 -0.40 -10.65 9.92
C ALA A 82 -0.26 -10.06 8.50
N PRO A 83 0.67 -9.11 8.28
CA PRO A 83 0.95 -8.63 6.93
C PRO A 83 1.42 -9.78 6.05
N LEU A 84 0.96 -9.82 4.80
CA LEU A 84 1.43 -10.77 3.81
C LEU A 84 2.96 -10.65 3.70
N LYS A 85 3.67 -11.73 4.02
CA LYS A 85 5.13 -11.74 3.88
C LYS A 85 5.47 -11.80 2.38
N PRO A 86 6.30 -10.88 1.87
CA PRO A 86 6.79 -10.99 0.50
C PRO A 86 7.49 -12.33 0.31
N GLN A 87 7.12 -13.05 -0.75
CA GLN A 87 7.78 -14.31 -1.11
C GLN A 87 9.02 -14.04 -1.96
N GLY A 88 10.05 -14.84 -1.75
CA GLY A 88 11.30 -14.80 -2.52
C GLY A 88 12.30 -13.74 -2.04
N PRO A 89 13.49 -13.69 -2.69
CA PRO A 89 14.56 -12.78 -2.31
C PRO A 89 14.14 -11.32 -2.48
N PRO A 90 14.70 -10.41 -1.67
CA PRO A 90 14.40 -9.00 -1.80
C PRO A 90 14.90 -8.45 -3.15
N GLY A 91 14.09 -7.59 -3.78
CA GLY A 91 14.42 -6.95 -5.06
C GLY A 91 13.19 -6.48 -5.81
N LEU A 92 13.40 -5.57 -6.78
CA LEU A 92 12.30 -4.98 -7.56
C LEU A 92 11.48 -6.05 -8.29
N ARG A 93 12.14 -7.06 -8.87
CA ARG A 93 11.48 -8.15 -9.59
C ARG A 93 10.48 -8.89 -8.68
N ASN A 94 10.89 -9.23 -7.45
CA ASN A 94 10.03 -9.95 -6.52
C ASN A 94 8.92 -9.09 -5.94
N VAL A 95 9.18 -7.81 -5.68
CA VAL A 95 8.12 -6.87 -5.29
C VAL A 95 7.03 -6.79 -6.37
N LEU A 96 7.41 -6.72 -7.64
CA LEU A 96 6.46 -6.71 -8.75
C LEU A 96 5.72 -8.06 -8.88
N ALA A 97 6.43 -9.18 -8.75
CA ALA A 97 5.81 -10.51 -8.79
C ALA A 97 4.81 -10.72 -7.65
N ASN A 98 5.15 -10.32 -6.43
CA ASN A 98 4.25 -10.39 -5.28
C ASN A 98 3.05 -9.45 -5.46
N SER A 99 3.24 -8.28 -6.09
CA SER A 99 2.15 -7.36 -6.39
C SER A 99 1.10 -7.96 -7.33
N ILE A 100 1.54 -8.81 -8.26
CA ILE A 100 0.63 -9.51 -9.19
C ILE A 100 0.00 -10.74 -8.53
N ARG A 101 0.77 -11.52 -7.76
CA ARG A 101 0.31 -12.81 -7.23
C ARG A 101 -0.49 -12.71 -5.93
N GLN A 102 -0.14 -11.76 -5.06
CA GLN A 102 -0.68 -11.66 -3.71
C GLN A 102 -1.51 -10.40 -3.50
N ALA A 103 -0.87 -9.23 -3.58
CA ALA A 103 -1.49 -7.92 -3.36
C ALA A 103 -0.59 -6.80 -3.94
N PRO A 104 -1.17 -5.75 -4.53
CA PRO A 104 -2.60 -5.40 -4.51
C PRO A 104 -3.40 -5.85 -5.74
N MET A 105 -2.75 -6.42 -6.79
CA MET A 105 -3.39 -6.67 -8.09
C MET A 105 -4.64 -7.56 -8.01
N PRO A 106 -4.63 -8.73 -7.30
CA PRO A 106 -5.83 -9.56 -7.22
C PRO A 106 -7.02 -8.84 -6.58
N LEU A 107 -6.76 -7.96 -5.61
CA LEU A 107 -7.81 -7.13 -5.01
C LEU A 107 -8.38 -6.13 -6.01
N TYR A 108 -7.52 -5.40 -6.73
CA TYR A 108 -7.95 -4.41 -7.72
C TYR A 108 -8.77 -5.05 -8.85
N LEU A 109 -8.33 -6.21 -9.35
CA LEU A 109 -9.05 -6.96 -10.38
C LEU A 109 -10.43 -7.41 -9.89
N ARG A 110 -10.54 -7.91 -8.67
CA ARG A 110 -11.83 -8.31 -8.09
C ARG A 110 -12.78 -7.12 -7.92
N VAL A 111 -12.27 -5.98 -7.45
CA VAL A 111 -13.08 -4.77 -7.26
C VAL A 111 -13.56 -4.25 -8.61
N GLU A 112 -12.68 -4.18 -9.60
CA GLU A 112 -12.99 -3.71 -10.96
C GLU A 112 -14.04 -4.60 -11.62
N ASP A 113 -13.80 -5.91 -11.60
CA ASP A 113 -14.73 -6.89 -12.17
C ASP A 113 -16.11 -6.81 -11.52
N ARG A 114 -16.21 -6.81 -10.20
CA ARG A 114 -17.49 -6.73 -9.50
C ARG A 114 -18.24 -5.43 -9.76
N ASN A 115 -17.54 -4.31 -9.77
CA ASN A 115 -18.17 -3.02 -10.03
C ASN A 115 -18.66 -2.90 -11.48
N SER A 116 -17.87 -3.35 -12.44
CA SER A 116 -18.26 -3.30 -13.85
C SER A 116 -19.38 -4.29 -14.16
N MET A 117 -19.30 -5.52 -13.62
CA MET A 117 -20.33 -6.55 -13.81
C MET A 117 -21.65 -6.23 -13.10
N ALA A 118 -21.64 -5.44 -12.03
CA ALA A 118 -22.87 -4.91 -11.43
C ALA A 118 -23.70 -4.07 -12.42
N HIS A 119 -23.06 -3.57 -13.46
CA HIS A 119 -23.69 -2.82 -14.56
C HIS A 119 -23.66 -3.57 -15.90
N SER A 120 -23.40 -4.88 -15.89
CA SER A 120 -23.27 -5.74 -17.08
C SER A 120 -22.22 -5.25 -18.08
N ILE A 121 -21.14 -4.64 -17.59
CA ILE A 121 -20.02 -4.13 -18.38
C ILE A 121 -18.80 -5.01 -18.15
N GLU A 122 -18.26 -5.60 -19.20
CA GLU A 122 -17.01 -6.35 -19.11
C GLU A 122 -15.79 -5.41 -19.22
N SER A 123 -14.95 -5.39 -18.19
CA SER A 123 -13.73 -4.59 -18.15
C SER A 123 -12.56 -5.34 -18.79
N ARG A 124 -11.87 -4.75 -19.75
CA ARG A 124 -10.70 -5.32 -20.42
C ARG A 124 -9.42 -4.59 -19.97
N LEU A 125 -8.40 -5.34 -19.62
CA LEU A 125 -7.15 -4.83 -19.05
C LEU A 125 -5.95 -5.18 -19.96
N PRO A 126 -5.71 -4.43 -21.05
CA PRO A 126 -4.70 -4.78 -22.06
C PRO A 126 -3.26 -4.83 -21.50
N PHE A 127 -2.96 -4.07 -20.45
CA PHE A 127 -1.66 -4.12 -19.77
C PHE A 127 -1.43 -5.37 -18.91
N LEU A 128 -2.45 -6.21 -18.73
CA LEU A 128 -2.35 -7.50 -18.05
C LEU A 128 -2.33 -8.69 -19.01
N ASP A 129 -2.24 -8.47 -20.32
CA ASP A 129 -1.95 -9.52 -21.28
C ASP A 129 -0.69 -10.26 -20.87
N HIS A 130 -0.77 -11.60 -20.75
CA HIS A 130 0.33 -12.42 -20.24
C HIS A 130 1.63 -12.28 -21.05
N ARG A 131 1.54 -12.02 -22.36
CA ARG A 131 2.68 -11.77 -23.24
C ARG A 131 3.38 -10.47 -22.88
N LEU A 132 2.60 -9.40 -22.66
CA LEU A 132 3.12 -8.11 -22.26
C LEU A 132 3.71 -8.15 -20.85
N VAL A 133 3.05 -8.83 -19.92
CA VAL A 133 3.55 -9.02 -18.55
C VAL A 133 4.86 -9.80 -18.56
N SER A 134 4.93 -10.91 -19.32
CA SER A 134 6.16 -11.72 -19.46
C SER A 134 7.30 -10.90 -20.06
N LEU A 135 7.04 -10.14 -21.10
CA LEU A 135 8.01 -9.23 -21.71
C LEU A 135 8.47 -8.17 -20.70
N ALA A 136 7.55 -7.54 -19.96
CA ALA A 136 7.89 -6.56 -18.93
C ALA A 136 8.77 -7.16 -17.82
N PHE A 137 8.58 -8.44 -17.47
CA PHE A 137 9.42 -9.14 -16.49
C PHE A 137 10.79 -9.51 -17.03
N SER A 138 10.96 -9.69 -18.35
CA SER A 138 12.26 -9.97 -18.96
C SER A 138 13.20 -8.76 -18.92
N PHE A 139 12.68 -7.54 -18.90
CA PHE A 139 13.50 -6.34 -18.83
C PHE A 139 14.26 -6.23 -17.51
N LYS A 140 15.49 -5.71 -17.58
CA LYS A 140 16.26 -5.32 -16.40
C LYS A 140 15.57 -4.19 -15.64
N SER A 141 15.91 -4.04 -14.37
CA SER A 141 15.29 -3.03 -13.48
C SER A 141 15.42 -1.59 -13.97
N GLU A 142 16.51 -1.28 -14.66
CA GLU A 142 16.78 0.04 -15.25
C GLU A 142 15.80 0.45 -16.36
N TRP A 143 15.18 -0.53 -17.04
CA TRP A 143 14.10 -0.28 -18.00
C TRP A 143 12.74 -0.10 -17.34
N LYS A 144 12.60 -0.49 -16.09
CA LYS A 144 11.38 -0.30 -15.29
C LYS A 144 11.37 1.04 -14.56
N ILE A 145 12.51 1.36 -13.91
CA ILE A 145 12.70 2.60 -13.14
C ILE A 145 14.06 3.18 -13.50
N ARG A 146 14.09 4.46 -13.90
CA ARG A 146 15.33 5.17 -14.22
C ARG A 146 15.23 6.64 -13.84
N GLY A 147 16.14 7.08 -12.97
CA GLY A 147 16.12 8.46 -12.47
C GLY A 147 14.76 8.82 -11.84
N PRO A 148 14.12 9.90 -12.29
CA PRO A 148 12.82 10.33 -11.78
C PRO A 148 11.65 9.47 -12.29
N TRP A 149 11.85 8.66 -13.32
CA TRP A 149 10.77 7.97 -14.03
C TRP A 149 10.57 6.53 -13.59
N ASN A 150 9.36 6.18 -13.25
CA ASN A 150 8.85 4.82 -13.30
C ASN A 150 8.23 4.53 -14.67
N LYS A 151 8.04 3.24 -15.01
CA LYS A 151 7.55 2.78 -16.32
C LYS A 151 8.45 3.29 -17.48
N TYR A 152 9.75 3.33 -17.26
CA TYR A 152 10.70 3.96 -18.19
C TYR A 152 10.59 3.39 -19.61
N VAL A 153 10.56 2.07 -19.78
CA VAL A 153 10.41 1.42 -21.08
C VAL A 153 9.14 1.87 -21.83
N LEU A 154 8.02 2.04 -21.13
CA LEU A 154 6.78 2.51 -21.74
C LEU A 154 6.92 3.95 -22.23
N ARG A 155 7.56 4.80 -21.41
CA ARG A 155 7.82 6.19 -21.80
C ARG A 155 8.70 6.30 -23.03
N GLU A 156 9.72 5.46 -23.16
CA GLU A 156 10.57 5.41 -24.35
C GLU A 156 9.81 4.90 -25.58
N ALA A 157 9.00 3.85 -25.43
CA ALA A 157 8.16 3.34 -26.50
C ALA A 157 7.12 4.35 -27.00
N MET A 158 6.72 5.30 -26.15
CA MET A 158 5.75 6.35 -26.49
C MET A 158 6.40 7.63 -27.03
N ARG A 159 7.72 7.67 -27.19
CA ARG A 159 8.42 8.82 -27.76
C ARG A 159 7.90 9.12 -29.17
N GLY A 160 7.50 10.36 -29.39
CA GLY A 160 6.89 10.82 -30.66
C GLY A 160 5.47 10.29 -30.94
N ARG A 161 4.87 9.53 -30.01
CA ARG A 161 3.50 8.99 -30.16
C ARG A 161 2.47 9.71 -29.28
N ILE A 162 2.93 10.33 -28.21
CA ILE A 162 2.11 11.16 -27.32
C ILE A 162 2.82 12.49 -27.06
N PRO A 163 2.11 13.54 -26.62
CA PRO A 163 2.72 14.82 -26.28
C PRO A 163 3.87 14.66 -25.29
N GLU A 164 4.97 15.36 -25.51
CA GLU A 164 6.17 15.25 -24.68
C GLU A 164 5.92 15.67 -23.23
N SER A 165 5.04 16.65 -23.00
CA SER A 165 4.59 17.06 -21.67
C SER A 165 3.92 15.92 -20.87
N VAL A 166 3.25 14.99 -21.55
CA VAL A 166 2.64 13.79 -20.94
C VAL A 166 3.69 12.70 -20.75
N ARG A 167 4.53 12.47 -21.76
CA ARG A 167 5.58 11.44 -21.73
C ARG A 167 6.61 11.69 -20.62
N SER A 168 7.06 12.93 -20.49
CA SER A 168 8.12 13.33 -19.55
C SER A 168 7.62 13.64 -18.14
N ARG A 169 6.30 13.69 -17.93
CA ARG A 169 5.69 14.03 -16.67
C ARG A 169 6.17 13.15 -15.52
N VAL A 170 6.66 13.74 -14.43
CA VAL A 170 7.20 13.03 -13.25
C VAL A 170 6.24 13.02 -12.07
N ASP A 171 5.35 14.01 -11.98
CA ASP A 171 4.34 14.09 -10.95
C ASP A 171 3.27 13.01 -11.17
N LYS A 172 3.00 12.25 -10.14
CA LYS A 172 1.87 11.31 -10.11
C LYS A 172 0.76 11.92 -9.30
N MET A 173 -0.29 12.36 -9.98
CA MET A 173 -1.55 12.65 -9.33
C MET A 173 -2.44 11.41 -9.40
N GLY A 174 -2.88 10.91 -8.22
CA GLY A 174 -3.95 9.91 -8.13
C GLY A 174 -5.30 10.59 -8.10
N PHE A 175 -6.36 9.83 -8.33
CA PHE A 175 -7.71 10.29 -8.03
C PHE A 175 -7.86 10.32 -6.51
N SER A 176 -7.58 11.49 -5.90
CA SER A 176 -7.85 11.70 -4.48
C SER A 176 -9.31 12.05 -4.30
N THR A 177 -10.00 11.31 -3.46
CA THR A 177 -11.33 11.67 -3.01
C THR A 177 -11.22 12.53 -1.75
N SER A 178 -12.08 13.53 -1.61
CA SER A 178 -12.18 14.35 -0.40
C SER A 178 -12.85 13.59 0.76
N SER A 179 -12.54 12.30 0.89
CA SER A 179 -13.21 11.42 1.87
C SER A 179 -13.07 11.89 3.32
N ALA A 180 -11.97 12.56 3.65
CA ALA A 180 -11.81 13.16 4.98
C ALA A 180 -12.82 14.29 5.23
N GLU A 181 -13.03 15.14 4.23
CA GLU A 181 -13.99 16.23 4.28
C GLU A 181 -15.42 15.71 4.26
N TRP A 182 -15.69 14.66 3.50
CA TRP A 182 -17.01 14.02 3.49
C TRP A 182 -17.39 13.49 4.86
N LEU A 183 -16.49 12.83 5.57
CA LEU A 183 -16.74 12.33 6.92
C LEU A 183 -16.87 13.46 7.96
N ARG A 184 -16.31 14.64 7.71
CA ARG A 184 -16.49 15.84 8.58
C ARG A 184 -17.74 16.63 8.23
N GLY A 185 -18.21 16.52 7.00
CA GLY A 185 -19.34 17.25 6.43
C GLY A 185 -20.56 16.36 6.14
N PRO A 186 -20.86 16.09 4.86
CA PRO A 186 -22.13 15.45 4.47
C PRO A 186 -22.34 14.03 5.03
N LEU A 187 -21.26 13.29 5.33
CA LEU A 187 -21.36 11.93 5.88
C LEU A 187 -21.15 11.88 7.42
N LYS A 188 -21.07 13.03 8.09
CA LYS A 188 -20.83 13.08 9.53
C LYS A 188 -21.95 12.41 10.34
N SER A 189 -23.21 12.67 9.99
CA SER A 189 -24.36 12.08 10.66
C SER A 189 -24.37 10.56 10.55
N GLN A 190 -24.14 10.03 9.35
CA GLN A 190 -24.09 8.59 9.08
C GLN A 190 -22.91 7.92 9.83
N LEU A 191 -21.74 8.57 9.88
CA LEU A 191 -20.62 8.07 10.66
C LEU A 191 -20.95 7.97 12.15
N LEU A 192 -21.57 9.01 12.72
CA LEU A 192 -21.96 9.04 14.13
C LEU A 192 -23.08 8.05 14.44
N GLU A 193 -24.04 7.87 13.52
CA GLU A 193 -25.08 6.87 13.64
C GLU A 193 -24.50 5.47 13.77
N VAL A 194 -23.61 5.09 12.85
CA VAL A 194 -22.94 3.77 12.89
C VAL A 194 -22.11 3.60 14.16
N VAL A 195 -21.27 4.57 14.53
CA VAL A 195 -20.39 4.45 15.70
C VAL A 195 -21.20 4.36 17.01
N ASN A 196 -22.38 4.99 17.07
CA ASN A 196 -23.25 4.94 18.25
C ASN A 196 -24.24 3.77 18.24
N ASP A 197 -24.33 3.02 17.14
CA ASP A 197 -25.21 1.87 17.04
C ASP A 197 -24.90 0.82 18.12
N PRO A 198 -25.92 0.30 18.85
CA PRO A 198 -25.71 -0.73 19.85
C PRO A 198 -24.97 -1.97 19.33
N SER A 199 -25.23 -2.38 18.10
CA SER A 199 -24.56 -3.54 17.47
C SER A 199 -23.09 -3.25 17.13
N PHE A 200 -22.73 -1.99 16.82
CA PHE A 200 -21.34 -1.59 16.66
C PHE A 200 -20.57 -1.61 17.99
N LYS A 201 -21.24 -1.24 19.10
CA LYS A 201 -20.63 -1.25 20.44
C LYS A 201 -20.20 -2.65 20.90
N VAL A 202 -20.94 -3.68 20.48
CA VAL A 202 -20.64 -5.08 20.79
C VAL A 202 -19.97 -5.82 19.62
N SER A 203 -19.40 -5.08 18.68
CA SER A 203 -18.77 -5.63 17.48
C SER A 203 -17.71 -6.68 17.84
N PRO A 204 -17.70 -7.86 17.21
CA PRO A 204 -16.63 -8.84 17.38
C PRO A 204 -15.33 -8.45 16.65
N TYR A 205 -15.33 -7.35 15.90
CA TYR A 205 -14.20 -6.92 15.08
C TYR A 205 -13.48 -5.70 15.63
N PHE A 206 -14.23 -4.76 16.24
CA PHE A 206 -13.76 -3.42 16.58
C PHE A 206 -13.89 -3.12 18.06
N ARG A 207 -12.93 -2.35 18.59
CA ARG A 207 -13.02 -1.77 19.92
C ARG A 207 -13.71 -0.42 19.84
N HIS A 208 -14.92 -0.36 20.39
CA HIS A 208 -15.77 0.82 20.32
C HIS A 208 -15.13 2.06 20.96
N ASP A 209 -14.44 1.91 22.11
CA ASP A 209 -13.74 3.00 22.81
C ASP A 209 -12.70 3.68 21.89
N GLU A 210 -11.88 2.90 21.22
CA GLU A 210 -10.87 3.39 20.29
C GLU A 210 -11.50 4.02 19.04
N PHE A 211 -12.57 3.42 18.50
CA PHE A 211 -13.27 4.02 17.36
C PHE A 211 -13.94 5.34 17.70
N SER A 212 -14.55 5.46 18.87
CA SER A 212 -15.13 6.71 19.35
C SER A 212 -14.06 7.80 19.48
N ARG A 213 -12.90 7.47 20.05
CA ARG A 213 -11.75 8.38 20.15
C ARG A 213 -11.25 8.82 18.77
N MET A 214 -11.05 7.88 17.87
CA MET A 214 -10.58 8.14 16.48
C MET A 214 -11.60 9.00 15.71
N THR A 215 -12.89 8.75 15.90
CA THR A 215 -13.96 9.55 15.30
C THR A 215 -13.91 10.99 15.78
N GLN A 216 -13.78 11.22 17.09
CA GLN A 216 -13.65 12.57 17.65
C GLN A 216 -12.40 13.29 17.12
N GLN A 217 -11.25 12.63 17.10
CA GLN A 217 -10.00 13.17 16.54
C GLN A 217 -10.15 13.54 15.06
N HIS A 218 -10.83 12.69 14.30
CA HIS A 218 -11.06 12.95 12.88
C HIS A 218 -12.01 14.13 12.67
N LEU A 219 -13.10 14.19 13.39
CA LEU A 219 -14.10 15.27 13.29
C LEU A 219 -13.56 16.63 13.75
N SER A 220 -12.72 16.65 14.78
CA SER A 220 -12.03 17.88 15.24
C SER A 220 -10.89 18.32 14.34
N GLY A 221 -10.43 17.47 13.42
CA GLY A 221 -9.25 17.74 12.59
C GLY A 221 -7.90 17.50 13.27
N ALA A 222 -7.89 17.02 14.50
CA ALA A 222 -6.66 16.76 15.27
C ALA A 222 -5.82 15.64 14.63
N GLU A 223 -6.48 14.62 14.09
CA GLU A 223 -5.82 13.52 13.37
C GLU A 223 -6.73 12.98 12.25
N ILE A 224 -6.12 12.49 11.17
CA ILE A 224 -6.87 11.97 10.01
C ILE A 224 -6.94 10.45 10.07
N HIS A 225 -8.15 9.91 10.28
CA HIS A 225 -8.41 8.47 10.37
C HIS A 225 -9.30 7.93 9.23
N THR A 226 -9.45 8.66 8.13
CA THR A 226 -10.41 8.41 7.05
C THR A 226 -10.52 6.94 6.64
N GLY A 227 -9.39 6.30 6.27
CA GLY A 227 -9.43 4.93 5.77
C GLY A 227 -9.89 3.91 6.82
N LYS A 228 -9.51 4.10 8.10
CA LYS A 228 -9.92 3.22 9.18
C LYS A 228 -11.42 3.35 9.46
N LEU A 229 -11.93 4.57 9.50
CA LEU A 229 -13.35 4.85 9.75
C LEU A 229 -14.24 4.32 8.63
N ILE A 230 -13.90 4.59 7.35
CA ILE A 230 -14.66 4.07 6.20
C ILE A 230 -14.67 2.54 6.20
N ASN A 231 -13.51 1.90 6.37
CA ASN A 231 -13.44 0.45 6.37
C ASN A 231 -14.27 -0.18 7.50
N ALA A 232 -14.27 0.41 8.69
CA ALA A 232 -15.06 -0.10 9.80
C ALA A 232 -16.58 0.05 9.55
N VAL A 233 -17.00 1.20 9.02
CA VAL A 233 -18.41 1.42 8.65
C VAL A 233 -18.84 0.41 7.60
N GLN A 234 -18.04 0.19 6.55
CA GLN A 234 -18.35 -0.77 5.49
C GLN A 234 -18.44 -2.21 6.02
N ILE A 235 -17.50 -2.63 6.87
CA ILE A 235 -17.51 -3.97 7.46
C ILE A 235 -18.72 -4.15 8.39
N HIS A 236 -19.06 -3.14 9.16
CA HIS A 236 -20.22 -3.17 10.05
C HIS A 236 -21.53 -3.33 9.26
N ILE A 237 -21.76 -2.50 8.25
CA ILE A 237 -22.95 -2.57 7.40
C ILE A 237 -23.04 -3.94 6.70
N TRP A 238 -21.91 -4.42 6.19
CA TRP A 238 -21.85 -5.75 5.57
C TRP A 238 -22.22 -6.86 6.56
N ALA A 239 -21.68 -6.83 7.77
CA ALA A 239 -21.97 -7.83 8.79
C ALA A 239 -23.45 -7.85 9.21
N GLN A 240 -24.08 -6.69 9.33
CA GLN A 240 -25.54 -6.59 9.58
C GLN A 240 -26.36 -7.24 8.47
N GLN A 241 -25.99 -7.01 7.18
CA GLN A 241 -26.68 -7.60 6.06
C GLN A 241 -26.57 -9.14 6.02
N GLN A 242 -25.43 -9.70 6.48
CA GLN A 242 -25.27 -11.15 6.55
C GLN A 242 -26.06 -11.75 7.72
N GLY A 243 -26.12 -11.10 8.87
CA GLY A 243 -26.87 -11.56 10.02
C GLY A 243 -28.39 -11.51 9.86
N SER A 244 -28.89 -10.69 8.94
CA SER A 244 -30.33 -10.60 8.62
C SER A 244 -30.80 -11.66 7.60
N GLN A 245 -29.89 -12.46 7.04
CA GLN A 245 -30.20 -13.55 6.09
C GLN A 245 -30.14 -14.95 6.70
N SER A 246 -29.83 -15.07 7.98
CA SER A 246 -29.82 -16.30 8.76
C SER A 246 -30.97 -16.32 9.78
#